data_5be8611e6d46dc34be4950bfc357080f
#
_entry.id   5be8611e6d46dc34be4950bfc357080f
#
_cell.length_a   1.000
_cell.length_b   1.000
_cell.length_c   1.000
_cell.angle_alpha   90.00
_cell.angle_beta   90.00
_cell.angle_gamma   90.00
#
_symmetry.space_group_name_H-M   'P 1'
#
loop_
_entity.id
_entity.type
_entity.pdbx_description
1 polymer ?
#
loop_
_entity_poly.entity_id
_entity_poly.type
_entity_poly.pdbx_seq_one_letter_code
_entity_poly.pdbx_strand_id
1 'polypeptide(L)'
;MSTRKCTSCKKELPLEEFVAKNDRGTVHSRKCKPCTYALRQKNASATPQNYLTRLFGQLKHARTKKEKSKVKWEIELEHVLELWDQQKGKCALTGLFMTYHKDGSGRRDLNASIDRIDPDVDYLAHNIQLVCTRANAMKHILKEDELYWWAKNIVEFKEND
;
A
#
# COMPACT_ATOMS: atom_id res chain seq x y z
N MET A 1 -32.42 15.90 -18.98
CA MET A 1 -31.20 15.11 -18.62
C MET A 1 -31.65 13.85 -17.93
N SER A 2 -31.07 12.71 -18.33
CA SER A 2 -31.45 11.43 -17.73
C SER A 2 -30.83 11.27 -16.33
N THR A 3 -31.66 10.96 -15.35
CA THR A 3 -31.24 10.69 -13.96
C THR A 3 -31.32 9.22 -13.63
N ARG A 4 -30.67 8.81 -12.56
CA ARG A 4 -30.71 7.46 -12.00
C ARG A 4 -30.61 7.48 -10.49
N LYS A 5 -31.36 6.61 -9.84
CA LYS A 5 -31.27 6.39 -8.39
C LYS A 5 -30.09 5.50 -8.03
N CYS A 6 -29.19 5.98 -7.18
CA CYS A 6 -28.06 5.20 -6.67
C CYS A 6 -28.55 4.09 -5.72
N THR A 7 -28.12 2.85 -5.94
CA THR A 7 -28.52 1.72 -5.10
C THR A 7 -27.94 1.74 -3.68
N SER A 8 -26.90 2.55 -3.45
CA SER A 8 -26.21 2.68 -2.16
C SER A 8 -26.74 3.86 -1.33
N CYS A 9 -26.57 5.09 -1.80
CA CYS A 9 -26.99 6.29 -1.06
C CYS A 9 -28.46 6.70 -1.32
N LYS A 10 -29.17 6.01 -2.23
CA LYS A 10 -30.57 6.24 -2.61
C LYS A 10 -30.87 7.60 -3.26
N LYS A 11 -29.85 8.44 -3.47
CA LYS A 11 -30.02 9.74 -4.15
C LYS A 11 -30.28 9.54 -5.64
N GLU A 12 -31.13 10.37 -6.21
CA GLU A 12 -31.35 10.50 -7.63
C GLU A 12 -30.34 11.50 -8.21
N LEU A 13 -29.54 11.08 -9.17
CA LEU A 13 -28.39 11.84 -9.67
C LEU A 13 -28.33 11.74 -11.20
N PRO A 14 -27.75 12.74 -11.88
CA PRO A 14 -27.46 12.66 -13.33
C PRO A 14 -26.63 11.44 -13.68
N LEU A 15 -26.80 10.90 -14.90
CA LEU A 15 -26.07 9.70 -15.34
C LEU A 15 -24.54 9.89 -15.35
N GLU A 16 -24.07 11.12 -15.55
CA GLU A 16 -22.65 11.49 -15.48
C GLU A 16 -22.01 11.25 -14.10
N GLU A 17 -22.81 11.20 -13.04
CA GLU A 17 -22.36 10.86 -11.68
C GLU A 17 -22.16 9.35 -11.47
N PHE A 18 -22.37 8.54 -12.49
CA PHE A 18 -22.16 7.09 -12.48
C PHE A 18 -21.01 6.69 -13.39
N VAL A 19 -20.31 5.60 -13.05
CA VAL A 19 -19.21 5.08 -13.88
C VAL A 19 -19.80 4.41 -15.11
N ALA A 20 -19.39 4.86 -16.29
CA ALA A 20 -19.71 4.17 -17.54
C ALA A 20 -19.04 2.80 -17.56
N LYS A 21 -19.77 1.78 -18.03
CA LYS A 21 -19.31 0.39 -18.10
C LYS A 21 -18.93 -0.05 -19.52
N ASN A 22 -19.21 0.79 -20.50
CA ASN A 22 -18.87 0.53 -21.91
C ASN A 22 -18.27 1.81 -22.53
N ASP A 23 -17.54 1.63 -23.61
CA ASP A 23 -16.86 2.73 -24.31
C ASP A 23 -17.82 3.76 -24.92
N ARG A 24 -19.06 3.35 -25.19
CA ARG A 24 -20.12 4.22 -25.74
C ARG A 24 -20.82 5.08 -24.65
N GLY A 25 -20.49 4.89 -23.36
CA GLY A 25 -21.12 5.61 -22.26
C GLY A 25 -22.62 5.36 -22.06
N THR A 26 -23.17 4.29 -22.70
CA THR A 26 -24.62 4.00 -22.64
C THR A 26 -25.02 3.14 -21.44
N VAL A 27 -24.07 2.39 -20.87
CA VAL A 27 -24.30 1.54 -19.69
C VAL A 27 -23.54 2.10 -18.51
N HIS A 28 -24.22 2.37 -17.42
CA HIS A 28 -23.65 2.94 -16.20
C HIS A 28 -23.75 1.97 -15.01
N SER A 29 -22.86 2.17 -14.03
CA SER A 29 -22.91 1.44 -12.77
C SER A 29 -24.21 1.68 -12.01
N ARG A 30 -24.61 0.76 -11.13
CA ARG A 30 -25.80 0.94 -10.26
C ARG A 30 -25.52 1.87 -9.06
N LYS A 31 -24.23 2.10 -8.73
CA LYS A 31 -23.79 2.99 -7.65
C LYS A 31 -23.16 4.23 -8.26
N CYS A 32 -23.41 5.39 -7.67
CA CYS A 32 -22.75 6.64 -8.09
C CYS A 32 -21.24 6.60 -7.82
N LYS A 33 -20.48 7.47 -8.47
CA LYS A 33 -19.02 7.54 -8.35
C LYS A 33 -18.54 7.60 -6.89
N PRO A 34 -19.07 8.47 -6.00
CA PRO A 34 -18.66 8.50 -4.59
C PRO A 34 -18.92 7.17 -3.87
N CYS A 35 -20.09 6.54 -4.05
CA CYS A 35 -20.41 5.26 -3.42
C CYS A 35 -19.57 4.11 -3.96
N THR A 36 -19.26 4.13 -5.25
CA THR A 36 -18.34 3.14 -5.87
C THR A 36 -16.93 3.30 -5.33
N TYR A 37 -16.46 4.53 -5.19
CA TYR A 37 -15.14 4.82 -4.60
C TYR A 37 -15.06 4.37 -3.14
N ALA A 38 -16.05 4.73 -2.31
CA ALA A 38 -16.10 4.30 -0.91
C ALA A 38 -16.09 2.77 -0.75
N LEU A 39 -16.85 2.06 -1.61
CA LEU A 39 -16.84 0.59 -1.60
C LEU A 39 -15.48 0.01 -2.01
N ARG A 40 -14.85 0.58 -3.04
CA ARG A 40 -13.49 0.16 -3.46
C ARG A 40 -12.48 0.36 -2.34
N GLN A 41 -12.53 1.49 -1.64
CA GLN A 41 -11.64 1.77 -0.50
C GLN A 41 -11.86 0.77 0.64
N LYS A 42 -13.13 0.48 0.98
CA LYS A 42 -13.48 -0.51 1.99
C LYS A 42 -12.95 -1.90 1.61
N ASN A 43 -13.18 -2.34 0.40
CA ASN A 43 -12.75 -3.66 -0.07
C ASN A 43 -11.21 -3.76 -0.16
N ALA A 44 -10.54 -2.68 -0.57
CA ALA A 44 -9.09 -2.65 -0.69
C ALA A 44 -8.34 -2.77 0.65
N SER A 45 -9.04 -2.62 1.77
CA SER A 45 -8.48 -2.76 3.13
C SER A 45 -9.25 -3.79 3.95
N ALA A 46 -10.06 -4.64 3.31
CA ALA A 46 -10.88 -5.64 4.02
C ALA A 46 -10.04 -6.80 4.56
N THR A 47 -8.97 -7.14 3.86
CA THR A 47 -8.03 -8.22 4.23
C THR A 47 -6.59 -7.79 3.95
N PRO A 48 -5.59 -8.41 4.61
CA PRO A 48 -4.18 -8.18 4.26
C PRO A 48 -3.90 -8.41 2.77
N GLN A 49 -4.43 -9.48 2.19
CA GLN A 49 -4.24 -9.83 0.78
C GLN A 49 -4.75 -8.73 -0.16
N ASN A 50 -5.95 -8.19 0.11
CA ASN A 50 -6.51 -7.10 -0.69
C ASN A 50 -5.66 -5.84 -0.60
N TYR A 51 -5.16 -5.54 0.59
CA TYR A 51 -4.29 -4.39 0.83
C TYR A 51 -2.95 -4.57 0.09
N LEU A 52 -2.30 -5.72 0.24
CA LEU A 52 -1.01 -6.03 -0.37
C LEU A 52 -1.10 -6.07 -1.90
N THR A 53 -2.17 -6.63 -2.46
CA THR A 53 -2.42 -6.61 -3.92
C THR A 53 -2.47 -5.17 -4.45
N ARG A 54 -3.17 -4.29 -3.73
CA ARG A 54 -3.24 -2.87 -4.11
C ARG A 54 -1.89 -2.18 -3.95
N LEU A 55 -1.20 -2.42 -2.84
CA LEU A 55 0.13 -1.87 -2.55
C LEU A 55 1.13 -2.26 -3.63
N PHE A 56 1.20 -3.55 -3.96
CA PHE A 56 2.03 -4.10 -5.03
C PHE A 56 1.77 -3.42 -6.36
N GLY A 57 0.50 -3.35 -6.79
CA GLY A 57 0.13 -2.71 -8.05
C GLY A 57 0.51 -1.23 -8.12
N GLN A 58 0.32 -0.48 -7.02
CA GLN A 58 0.72 0.92 -6.94
C GLN A 58 2.24 1.09 -7.03
N LEU A 59 3.00 0.27 -6.32
CA LEU A 59 4.46 0.32 -6.32
C LEU A 59 5.02 -0.08 -7.68
N LYS A 60 4.56 -1.21 -8.26
CA LYS A 60 4.93 -1.66 -9.61
C LYS A 60 4.71 -0.54 -10.63
N HIS A 61 3.51 0.05 -10.63
CA HIS A 61 3.20 1.16 -11.53
C HIS A 61 4.12 2.37 -11.33
N ALA A 62 4.39 2.76 -10.08
CA ALA A 62 5.26 3.90 -9.79
C ALA A 62 6.72 3.66 -10.22
N ARG A 63 7.19 2.42 -10.18
CA ARG A 63 8.57 2.05 -10.49
C ARG A 63 8.79 1.69 -11.96
N THR A 64 7.78 1.14 -12.65
CA THR A 64 7.92 0.72 -14.06
C THR A 64 7.47 1.77 -15.08
N LYS A 65 6.61 2.72 -14.71
CA LYS A 65 6.09 3.76 -15.62
C LYS A 65 7.05 4.91 -15.92
N LYS A 66 8.07 5.11 -15.11
CA LYS A 66 9.07 6.15 -15.40
C LYS A 66 10.11 5.56 -16.35
N GLU A 67 10.15 6.03 -17.60
CA GLU A 67 11.18 5.71 -18.60
C GLU A 67 12.63 5.88 -18.09
N LYS A 68 12.81 6.54 -16.95
CA LYS A 68 14.09 6.77 -16.27
C LYS A 68 14.25 5.97 -14.98
N SER A 69 13.36 5.02 -14.68
CA SER A 69 13.58 4.16 -13.50
C SER A 69 14.77 3.25 -13.78
N LYS A 70 15.88 3.49 -13.10
CA LYS A 70 17.09 2.64 -13.17
C LYS A 70 16.92 1.32 -12.42
N VAL A 71 15.80 1.15 -11.71
CA VAL A 71 15.54 -0.01 -10.85
C VAL A 71 14.74 -1.04 -11.62
N LYS A 72 15.26 -2.24 -11.77
CA LYS A 72 14.57 -3.38 -12.35
C LYS A 72 13.48 -3.90 -11.42
N TRP A 73 12.44 -4.47 -12.01
CA TRP A 73 11.32 -5.05 -11.29
C TRP A 73 11.16 -6.52 -11.66
N GLU A 74 11.57 -7.40 -10.77
CA GLU A 74 11.57 -8.86 -10.98
C GLU A 74 10.77 -9.60 -9.90
N ILE A 75 9.86 -8.89 -9.21
CA ILE A 75 8.98 -9.50 -8.21
C ILE A 75 7.54 -9.62 -8.74
N GLU A 76 6.86 -10.68 -8.31
CA GLU A 76 5.45 -10.91 -8.55
C GLU A 76 4.66 -10.78 -7.23
N LEU A 77 3.32 -10.73 -7.35
CA LEU A 77 2.44 -10.53 -6.19
C LEU A 77 2.61 -11.66 -5.15
N GLU A 78 2.80 -12.86 -5.63
CA GLU A 78 2.99 -14.08 -4.83
C GLU A 78 4.12 -13.92 -3.83
N HIS A 79 5.28 -13.37 -4.23
CA HIS A 79 6.40 -13.11 -3.32
C HIS A 79 6.02 -12.21 -2.15
N VAL A 80 5.17 -11.20 -2.40
CA VAL A 80 4.70 -10.27 -1.35
C VAL A 80 3.71 -10.95 -0.39
N LEU A 81 2.83 -11.81 -0.92
CA LEU A 81 1.88 -12.56 -0.10
C LEU A 81 2.59 -13.62 0.75
N GLU A 82 3.56 -14.34 0.19
CA GLU A 82 4.41 -15.29 0.91
C GLU A 82 5.19 -14.62 2.05
N LEU A 83 5.77 -13.43 1.80
CA LEU A 83 6.45 -12.66 2.85
C LEU A 83 5.51 -12.29 4.01
N TRP A 84 4.26 -11.93 3.72
CA TRP A 84 3.29 -11.64 4.77
C TRP A 84 3.06 -12.84 5.68
N ASP A 85 2.92 -14.02 5.10
CA ASP A 85 2.69 -15.26 5.84
C ASP A 85 3.96 -15.70 6.59
N GLN A 86 5.13 -15.63 5.97
CA GLN A 86 6.42 -15.94 6.59
C GLN A 86 6.73 -15.02 7.78
N GLN A 87 6.49 -13.72 7.62
CA GLN A 87 6.69 -12.72 8.67
C GLN A 87 5.54 -12.73 9.71
N LYS A 88 4.47 -13.53 9.48
CA LYS A 88 3.29 -13.61 10.37
C LYS A 88 2.66 -12.23 10.63
N GLY A 89 2.63 -11.38 9.60
CA GLY A 89 2.15 -10.00 9.67
C GLY A 89 3.02 -9.05 10.51
N LYS A 90 4.26 -9.42 10.84
CA LYS A 90 5.20 -8.57 11.60
C LYS A 90 6.16 -7.82 10.69
N CYS A 91 6.48 -6.60 11.07
CA CYS A 91 7.48 -5.77 10.44
C CYS A 91 8.87 -6.40 10.60
N ALA A 92 9.61 -6.59 9.49
CA ALA A 92 10.94 -7.21 9.52
C ALA A 92 11.95 -6.40 10.37
N LEU A 93 11.84 -5.07 10.38
CA LEU A 93 12.78 -4.19 11.08
C LEU A 93 12.45 -4.00 12.58
N THR A 94 11.17 -4.05 12.97
CA THR A 94 10.77 -3.67 14.33
C THR A 94 10.08 -4.79 15.11
N GLY A 95 9.69 -5.88 14.45
CA GLY A 95 8.91 -6.96 15.05
C GLY A 95 7.46 -6.59 15.39
N LEU A 96 7.04 -5.34 15.23
CA LEU A 96 5.69 -4.89 15.51
C LEU A 96 4.70 -5.48 14.50
N PHE A 97 3.48 -5.75 14.95
CA PHE A 97 2.42 -6.17 14.04
C PHE A 97 2.05 -5.04 13.08
N MET A 98 2.05 -5.37 11.80
CA MET A 98 1.66 -4.41 10.76
C MET A 98 0.13 -4.37 10.62
N THR A 99 -0.37 -3.19 10.29
CA THR A 99 -1.77 -2.97 9.91
C THR A 99 -1.89 -2.85 8.38
N TYR A 100 -3.14 -2.90 7.89
CA TYR A 100 -3.47 -2.79 6.47
C TYR A 100 -4.66 -1.85 6.21
N HIS A 101 -5.01 -1.03 7.20
CA HIS A 101 -6.11 -0.07 7.13
C HIS A 101 -5.74 1.21 7.88
N LYS A 102 -6.48 2.27 7.66
CA LYS A 102 -6.34 3.49 8.47
C LYS A 102 -6.71 3.15 9.92
N ASP A 103 -5.81 3.47 10.84
CA ASP A 103 -6.17 3.54 12.25
C ASP A 103 -7.18 4.68 12.50
N GLY A 104 -7.82 4.69 13.65
CA GLY A 104 -8.83 5.70 14.00
C GLY A 104 -8.30 7.14 14.04
N SER A 105 -6.97 7.33 14.11
CA SER A 105 -6.31 8.65 14.09
C SER A 105 -5.99 9.14 12.66
N GLY A 106 -6.18 8.28 11.67
CA GLY A 106 -5.80 8.54 10.28
C GLY A 106 -4.31 8.38 10.00
N ARG A 107 -3.50 8.00 10.99
CA ARG A 107 -2.11 7.62 10.82
C ARG A 107 -2.01 6.28 10.09
N ARG A 108 -0.91 6.08 9.41
CA ARG A 108 -0.60 4.84 8.66
C ARG A 108 0.76 4.29 9.04
N ASP A 109 1.26 4.67 10.20
CA ASP A 109 2.62 4.38 10.64
C ASP A 109 2.91 2.88 10.69
N LEU A 110 1.93 2.08 11.11
CA LEU A 110 2.04 0.63 11.20
C LEU A 110 1.56 -0.12 9.94
N ASN A 111 1.03 0.57 8.91
CA ASN A 111 0.62 -0.11 7.70
C ASN A 111 1.81 -0.78 7.01
N ALA A 112 1.56 -1.97 6.46
CA ALA A 112 2.58 -2.69 5.69
C ALA A 112 3.04 -1.88 4.47
N SER A 113 4.33 -1.93 4.21
CA SER A 113 5.03 -1.35 3.08
C SER A 113 6.05 -2.34 2.54
N ILE A 114 6.25 -2.37 1.22
CA ILE A 114 7.31 -3.18 0.59
C ILE A 114 8.58 -2.34 0.61
N ASP A 115 9.62 -2.90 1.23
CA ASP A 115 10.96 -2.30 1.31
C ASP A 115 11.97 -3.19 0.61
N ARG A 116 13.06 -2.61 0.11
CA ARG A 116 14.24 -3.35 -0.36
C ARG A 116 15.20 -3.50 0.81
N ILE A 117 15.65 -4.72 1.09
CA ILE A 117 16.63 -5.01 2.14
C ILE A 117 17.90 -4.19 1.90
N ASP A 118 18.49 -4.35 0.73
CA ASP A 118 19.57 -3.48 0.23
C ASP A 118 18.99 -2.44 -0.75
N PRO A 119 19.03 -1.15 -0.41
CA PRO A 119 18.50 -0.08 -1.27
C PRO A 119 19.25 0.11 -2.59
N ASP A 120 20.48 -0.40 -2.69
CA ASP A 120 21.31 -0.31 -3.90
C ASP A 120 20.99 -1.40 -4.91
N VAL A 121 20.26 -2.45 -4.49
CA VAL A 121 19.87 -3.61 -5.30
C VAL A 121 18.42 -3.45 -5.78
N ASP A 122 18.09 -4.08 -6.90
CA ASP A 122 16.79 -4.05 -7.56
C ASP A 122 15.66 -4.72 -6.73
N TYR A 123 14.40 -4.63 -7.20
CA TYR A 123 13.27 -5.37 -6.62
C TYR A 123 13.34 -6.84 -7.06
N LEU A 124 14.07 -7.62 -6.30
CA LEU A 124 14.25 -9.08 -6.46
C LEU A 124 13.56 -9.81 -5.31
N ALA A 125 13.11 -11.04 -5.53
CA ALA A 125 12.37 -11.80 -4.51
C ALA A 125 13.16 -11.97 -3.19
N HIS A 126 14.49 -12.10 -3.28
CA HIS A 126 15.36 -12.19 -2.10
C HIS A 126 15.78 -10.84 -1.51
N ASN A 127 15.48 -9.74 -2.19
CA ASN A 127 15.83 -8.37 -1.75
C ASN A 127 14.63 -7.54 -1.33
N ILE A 128 13.50 -8.16 -1.05
CA ILE A 128 12.32 -7.47 -0.54
C ILE A 128 11.92 -8.01 0.83
N GLN A 129 11.33 -7.13 1.62
CA GLN A 129 10.74 -7.45 2.90
C GLN A 129 9.49 -6.57 3.14
N LEU A 130 8.65 -6.98 4.07
CA LEU A 130 7.53 -6.17 4.54
C LEU A 130 7.91 -5.48 5.85
N VAL A 131 7.74 -4.16 5.86
CA VAL A 131 8.02 -3.32 7.02
C VAL A 131 6.85 -2.36 7.27
N CYS A 132 6.70 -1.84 8.47
CA CYS A 132 5.71 -0.80 8.69
C CYS A 132 6.16 0.52 8.02
N THR A 133 5.20 1.31 7.56
CA THR A 133 5.43 2.55 6.79
C THR A 133 6.37 3.51 7.54
N ARG A 134 6.27 3.60 8.88
CA ARG A 134 7.16 4.45 9.68
C ARG A 134 8.60 3.94 9.64
N ALA A 135 8.83 2.64 9.84
CA ALA A 135 10.17 2.05 9.77
C ALA A 135 10.79 2.19 8.37
N ASN A 136 9.98 2.01 7.32
CA ASN A 136 10.43 2.24 5.94
C ASN A 136 10.86 3.70 5.72
N ALA A 137 10.10 4.66 6.25
CA ALA A 137 10.44 6.07 6.16
C ALA A 137 11.72 6.42 6.96
N MET A 138 11.96 5.78 8.11
CA MET A 138 13.18 5.94 8.90
C MET A 138 14.39 5.31 8.20
N LYS A 139 14.22 4.11 7.63
CA LYS A 139 15.27 3.44 6.88
C LYS A 139 15.66 4.22 5.61
N HIS A 140 14.68 4.71 4.86
CA HIS A 140 14.87 5.51 3.64
C HIS A 140 15.87 4.83 2.67
N ILE A 141 17.11 5.36 2.56
CA ILE A 141 18.18 4.84 1.72
C ILE A 141 19.27 4.12 2.54
N LEU A 142 19.11 4.00 3.85
CA LEU A 142 20.08 3.34 4.71
C LEU A 142 20.02 1.81 4.50
N LYS A 143 21.16 1.16 4.66
CA LYS A 143 21.24 -0.28 4.91
C LYS A 143 20.76 -0.58 6.33
N GLU A 144 20.46 -1.83 6.63
CA GLU A 144 19.88 -2.18 7.93
C GLU A 144 20.86 -2.00 9.10
N ASP A 145 22.14 -2.31 8.87
CA ASP A 145 23.21 -2.09 9.84
C ASP A 145 23.43 -0.61 10.14
N GLU A 146 23.34 0.26 9.12
CA GLU A 146 23.40 1.72 9.30
C GLU A 146 22.20 2.22 10.11
N LEU A 147 20.97 1.79 9.77
CA LEU A 147 19.78 2.13 10.52
C LEU A 147 19.89 1.68 11.98
N TYR A 148 20.36 0.45 12.21
CA TYR A 148 20.56 -0.08 13.55
C TYR A 148 21.58 0.74 14.34
N TRP A 149 22.70 1.10 13.72
CA TRP A 149 23.72 1.93 14.34
C TRP A 149 23.15 3.28 14.78
N TRP A 150 22.42 3.97 13.92
CA TRP A 150 21.76 5.24 14.28
C TRP A 150 20.74 5.07 15.41
N ALA A 151 19.89 4.07 15.33
CA ALA A 151 18.87 3.81 16.34
C ALA A 151 19.51 3.53 17.71
N LYS A 152 20.56 2.71 17.75
CA LYS A 152 21.30 2.37 18.96
C LYS A 152 21.89 3.63 19.61
N ASN A 153 22.59 4.46 18.83
CA ASN A 153 23.19 5.68 19.38
C ASN A 153 22.15 6.66 19.93
N ILE A 154 20.98 6.76 19.29
CA ILE A 154 19.87 7.60 19.79
C ILE A 154 19.37 7.08 21.14
N VAL A 155 19.18 5.77 21.28
CA VAL A 155 18.72 5.16 22.53
C VAL A 155 19.76 5.34 23.63
N GLU A 156 21.01 4.96 23.38
CA GLU A 156 22.12 5.08 24.35
C GLU A 156 22.33 6.51 24.85
N PHE A 157 22.22 7.49 23.96
CA PHE A 157 22.30 8.90 24.34
C PHE A 157 21.16 9.31 25.29
N LYS A 158 19.94 8.86 25.00
CA LYS A 158 18.76 9.19 25.81
C LYS A 158 18.68 8.45 27.15
N GLU A 159 19.27 7.27 27.26
CA GLU A 159 19.33 6.50 28.50
C GLU A 159 20.41 7.02 29.47
N ASN A 160 21.39 7.77 28.97
CA ASN A 160 22.49 8.35 29.77
C ASN A 160 22.31 9.86 30.08
N ASP A 161 21.21 10.46 29.65
CA ASP A 161 20.84 11.86 29.86
C ASP A 161 19.84 11.94 31.06
#